data_e81166de0e4589a2b5abff8db4adc06d
#
_entry.id   e81166de0e4589a2b5abff8db4adc06d
#
_cell.length_a   1.000
_cell.length_b   1.000
_cell.length_c   1.000
_cell.angle_alpha   90.00
_cell.angle_beta   90.00
_cell.angle_gamma   90.00
#
_symmetry.space_group_name_H-M   'P 1'
#
loop_
_entity.id
_entity.type
_entity.pdbx_description
1 polymer ?
#
loop_
_entity_poly.entity_id
_entity_poly.type
_entity_poly.pdbx_seq_one_letter_code
_entity_poly.pdbx_strand_id
1 'polypeptide(L)'
;MSGRATYSIRKFARDMGGTTLVELAIVLPIFLLIFFGLIDFGRMGAEYVMAEKAMQRAARIAAVRPPACAGVPTAISRGVVAPNTVPPKFGTLCSAGATICANPGTITCTGNAGDPTASEIWASVSGMMPTTATPANLSFTYAFDPALGFLGGPYVPVVTVEIQNLNFQFTSPLGGLAALAGAPGNNLPGTLQFPTMSVSLPAEDLALGNNG
;
A
#
# COMPACT_ATOMS: atom_id res chain seq x y z
N MET A 1 -21.97 -6.73 -65.92
CA MET A 1 -21.56 -7.69 -64.89
C MET A 1 -21.92 -7.29 -63.44
N SER A 2 -22.85 -6.37 -63.22
CA SER A 2 -23.19 -5.80 -61.89
C SER A 2 -24.32 -6.54 -61.10
N GLY A 3 -25.06 -7.44 -61.74
CA GLY A 3 -26.27 -8.05 -61.12
C GLY A 3 -26.02 -9.27 -60.19
N ARG A 4 -24.85 -9.91 -60.24
CA ARG A 4 -24.54 -11.10 -59.41
C ARG A 4 -24.16 -10.76 -57.95
N ALA A 5 -23.49 -9.64 -57.74
CA ALA A 5 -23.05 -9.24 -56.42
C ALA A 5 -24.22 -8.79 -55.51
N THR A 6 -25.17 -8.04 -56.04
CA THR A 6 -26.34 -7.55 -55.33
C THR A 6 -27.35 -8.66 -54.92
N TYR A 7 -27.42 -9.73 -55.76
CA TYR A 7 -28.26 -10.89 -55.42
C TYR A 7 -27.67 -11.72 -54.29
N SER A 8 -26.36 -11.86 -54.24
CA SER A 8 -25.65 -12.57 -53.17
C SER A 8 -25.82 -11.89 -51.82
N ILE A 9 -25.72 -10.55 -51.76
CA ILE A 9 -25.88 -9.77 -50.50
C ILE A 9 -27.32 -9.82 -50.00
N ARG A 10 -28.31 -9.74 -50.88
CA ARG A 10 -29.74 -9.88 -50.52
C ARG A 10 -30.10 -11.28 -49.98
N LYS A 11 -29.49 -12.34 -50.52
CA LYS A 11 -29.69 -13.71 -50.05
C LYS A 11 -29.04 -13.91 -48.68
N PHE A 12 -27.83 -13.38 -48.46
CA PHE A 12 -27.16 -13.39 -47.17
C PHE A 12 -27.92 -12.62 -46.09
N ALA A 13 -28.51 -11.47 -46.43
CA ALA A 13 -29.31 -10.68 -45.47
C ALA A 13 -30.67 -11.32 -45.12
N ARG A 14 -31.13 -12.34 -45.85
CA ARG A 14 -32.36 -13.11 -45.60
C ARG A 14 -32.12 -14.48 -45.01
N ASP A 15 -30.86 -14.87 -44.82
CA ASP A 15 -30.50 -16.17 -44.27
C ASP A 15 -30.68 -16.13 -42.75
N MET A 16 -31.75 -16.75 -42.26
CA MET A 16 -32.08 -16.87 -40.83
C MET A 16 -31.08 -17.71 -40.06
N GLY A 17 -30.24 -18.50 -40.75
CA GLY A 17 -29.19 -19.30 -40.10
C GLY A 17 -28.03 -18.45 -39.52
N GLY A 18 -27.85 -17.20 -39.98
CA GLY A 18 -26.84 -16.27 -39.46
C GLY A 18 -27.25 -15.46 -38.25
N THR A 19 -28.55 -15.45 -37.91
CA THR A 19 -29.10 -14.57 -36.84
C THR A 19 -28.49 -14.92 -35.49
N THR A 20 -28.37 -16.21 -35.18
CA THR A 20 -27.78 -16.70 -33.91
C THR A 20 -26.32 -16.32 -33.74
N LEU A 21 -25.54 -16.28 -34.82
CA LEU A 21 -24.14 -15.85 -34.79
C LEU A 21 -24.01 -14.35 -34.53
N VAL A 22 -24.93 -13.53 -35.12
CA VAL A 22 -24.95 -12.09 -34.87
C VAL A 22 -25.38 -11.78 -33.43
N GLU A 23 -26.39 -12.47 -32.91
CA GLU A 23 -26.81 -12.34 -31.51
C GLU A 23 -25.68 -12.72 -30.56
N LEU A 24 -24.99 -13.84 -30.79
CA LEU A 24 -23.82 -14.23 -30.01
C LEU A 24 -22.69 -13.19 -30.08
N ALA A 25 -22.42 -12.65 -31.27
CA ALA A 25 -21.38 -11.64 -31.47
C ALA A 25 -21.62 -10.34 -30.69
N ILE A 26 -22.87 -9.99 -30.42
CA ILE A 26 -23.25 -8.80 -29.61
C ILE A 26 -23.22 -9.13 -28.12
N VAL A 27 -23.72 -10.28 -27.71
CA VAL A 27 -23.83 -10.67 -26.29
C VAL A 27 -22.48 -11.06 -25.69
N LEU A 28 -21.61 -11.73 -26.49
CA LEU A 28 -20.34 -12.26 -26.02
C LEU A 28 -19.39 -11.20 -25.44
N PRO A 29 -19.17 -10.03 -26.07
CA PRO A 29 -18.30 -8.99 -25.47
C PRO A 29 -18.82 -8.48 -24.14
N ILE A 30 -20.15 -8.32 -23.98
CA ILE A 30 -20.76 -7.87 -22.74
C ILE A 30 -20.60 -8.93 -21.65
N PHE A 31 -20.85 -10.20 -22.00
CA PHE A 31 -20.65 -11.31 -21.08
C PHE A 31 -19.19 -11.42 -20.62
N LEU A 32 -18.23 -11.34 -21.54
CA LEU A 32 -16.79 -11.38 -21.22
C LEU A 32 -16.34 -10.19 -20.39
N LEU A 33 -16.89 -8.99 -20.64
CA LEU A 33 -16.60 -7.80 -19.84
C LEU A 33 -17.01 -8.01 -18.39
N ILE A 34 -18.22 -8.50 -18.15
CA ILE A 34 -18.73 -8.77 -16.80
C ILE A 34 -17.92 -9.88 -16.15
N PHE A 35 -17.67 -10.98 -16.87
CA PHE A 35 -16.97 -12.14 -16.35
C PHE A 35 -15.53 -11.81 -15.95
N PHE A 36 -14.76 -11.19 -16.82
CA PHE A 36 -13.38 -10.78 -16.52
C PHE A 36 -13.33 -9.63 -15.51
N GLY A 37 -14.31 -8.74 -15.53
CA GLY A 37 -14.46 -7.72 -14.50
C GLY A 37 -14.59 -8.32 -13.11
N LEU A 38 -15.47 -9.31 -12.94
CA LEU A 38 -15.63 -10.00 -11.65
C LEU A 38 -14.34 -10.68 -11.18
N ILE A 39 -13.58 -11.30 -12.11
CA ILE A 39 -12.30 -11.93 -11.77
C ILE A 39 -11.27 -10.88 -11.32
N ASP A 40 -11.11 -9.79 -12.07
CA ASP A 40 -10.10 -8.77 -11.75
C ASP A 40 -10.45 -8.01 -10.45
N PHE A 41 -11.70 -7.66 -10.23
CA PHE A 41 -12.13 -7.04 -8.97
C PHE A 41 -12.04 -8.01 -7.78
N GLY A 42 -12.34 -9.30 -8.00
CA GLY A 42 -12.14 -10.35 -6.98
C GLY A 42 -10.67 -10.48 -6.59
N ARG A 43 -9.76 -10.45 -7.59
CA ARG A 43 -8.31 -10.44 -7.35
C ARG A 43 -7.86 -9.19 -6.59
N MET A 44 -8.36 -8.01 -6.97
CA MET A 44 -8.05 -6.76 -6.26
C MET A 44 -8.48 -6.84 -4.79
N GLY A 45 -9.66 -7.38 -4.51
CA GLY A 45 -10.12 -7.58 -3.13
C GLY A 45 -9.26 -8.55 -2.34
N ALA A 46 -8.80 -9.65 -2.96
CA ALA A 46 -7.89 -10.60 -2.33
C ALA A 46 -6.51 -9.98 -2.05
N GLU A 47 -5.93 -9.25 -3.01
CA GLU A 47 -4.66 -8.53 -2.84
C GLU A 47 -4.77 -7.46 -1.74
N TYR A 48 -5.93 -6.78 -1.63
CA TYR A 48 -6.19 -5.82 -0.56
C TYR A 48 -6.11 -6.46 0.83
N VAL A 49 -6.82 -7.58 1.05
CA VAL A 49 -6.81 -8.29 2.35
C VAL A 49 -5.42 -8.82 2.67
N MET A 50 -4.69 -9.33 1.68
CA MET A 50 -3.32 -9.82 1.86
C MET A 50 -2.37 -8.68 2.23
N ALA A 51 -2.47 -7.53 1.57
CA ALA A 51 -1.67 -6.34 1.86
C ALA A 51 -1.95 -5.78 3.27
N GLU A 52 -3.21 -5.81 3.74
CA GLU A 52 -3.55 -5.44 5.12
C GLU A 52 -2.82 -6.34 6.13
N LYS A 53 -2.79 -7.65 5.91
CA LYS A 53 -2.03 -8.60 6.74
C LYS A 53 -0.52 -8.36 6.65
N ALA A 54 -0.03 -8.02 5.46
CA ALA A 54 1.36 -7.63 5.25
C ALA A 54 1.74 -6.42 6.12
N MET A 55 0.90 -5.38 6.17
CA MET A 55 1.15 -4.18 6.98
C MET A 55 1.13 -4.48 8.48
N GLN A 56 0.21 -5.32 8.96
CA GLN A 56 0.20 -5.76 10.35
C GLN A 56 1.50 -6.48 10.73
N ARG A 57 2.01 -7.34 9.84
CA ARG A 57 3.28 -8.05 10.03
C ARG A 57 4.48 -7.10 9.98
N ALA A 58 4.49 -6.19 9.00
CA ALA A 58 5.54 -5.19 8.84
C ALA A 58 5.66 -4.28 10.08
N ALA A 59 4.54 -3.79 10.61
CA ALA A 59 4.52 -2.94 11.79
C ALA A 59 5.06 -3.67 13.04
N ARG A 60 4.74 -4.97 13.21
CA ARG A 60 5.26 -5.77 14.33
C ARG A 60 6.78 -5.93 14.24
N ILE A 61 7.34 -6.16 13.04
CA ILE A 61 8.78 -6.26 12.86
C ILE A 61 9.43 -4.90 13.09
N ALA A 62 8.86 -3.82 12.53
CA ALA A 62 9.38 -2.47 12.69
C ALA A 62 9.38 -1.97 14.15
N ALA A 63 8.44 -2.46 14.98
CA ALA A 63 8.35 -2.10 16.39
C ALA A 63 9.49 -2.69 17.25
N VAL A 64 10.10 -3.81 16.83
CA VAL A 64 11.10 -4.54 17.63
C VAL A 64 12.48 -4.60 16.98
N ARG A 65 12.66 -3.97 15.81
CA ARG A 65 13.94 -3.94 15.08
C ARG A 65 14.56 -2.55 15.11
N PRO A 66 15.85 -2.41 14.84
CA PRO A 66 16.48 -1.11 14.64
C PRO A 66 15.69 -0.26 13.64
N PRO A 67 15.65 1.07 13.82
CA PRO A 67 14.86 1.92 12.94
C PRO A 67 15.28 1.79 11.47
N ALA A 68 14.31 1.65 10.58
CA ALA A 68 14.53 1.67 9.12
C ALA A 68 14.87 3.07 8.59
N CYS A 69 14.67 4.12 9.41
CA CYS A 69 14.96 5.51 9.04
C CYS A 69 16.21 6.00 9.75
N ALA A 70 17.09 6.66 9.01
CA ALA A 70 18.24 7.37 9.61
C ALA A 70 17.77 8.54 10.48
N GLY A 71 18.51 8.80 11.56
CA GLY A 71 18.28 9.96 12.43
C GLY A 71 17.25 9.73 13.55
N VAL A 72 16.67 8.53 13.67
CA VAL A 72 15.85 8.16 14.82
C VAL A 72 16.74 8.08 16.07
N PRO A 73 16.41 8.80 17.17
CA PRO A 73 17.23 8.78 18.37
C PRO A 73 17.27 7.40 19.01
N THR A 74 18.35 7.07 19.72
CA THR A 74 18.50 5.84 20.49
C THR A 74 17.97 5.99 21.92
N ALA A 75 17.96 7.20 22.47
CA ALA A 75 17.55 7.49 23.83
C ALA A 75 16.77 8.78 23.91
N ILE A 76 15.96 8.90 24.93
CA ILE A 76 15.20 10.11 25.22
C ILE A 76 16.10 11.13 25.90
N SER A 77 16.39 12.23 25.21
CA SER A 77 17.15 13.35 25.70
C SER A 77 16.27 14.35 26.45
N ARG A 78 16.91 15.22 27.23
CA ARG A 78 16.23 16.27 27.99
C ARG A 78 15.71 17.36 27.07
N GLY A 79 14.49 17.84 27.34
CA GLY A 79 13.93 19.01 26.69
C GLY A 79 14.65 20.31 27.08
N VAL A 80 14.19 21.41 26.50
CA VAL A 80 14.77 22.72 26.79
C VAL A 80 14.42 23.15 28.21
N VAL A 81 15.44 23.36 29.02
CA VAL A 81 15.30 23.84 30.43
C VAL A 81 15.40 25.35 30.45
N ALA A 82 14.44 26.01 31.10
CA ALA A 82 14.49 27.46 31.27
C ALA A 82 15.69 27.89 32.16
N PRO A 83 16.29 29.05 31.92
CA PRO A 83 17.36 29.58 32.78
C PRO A 83 16.92 29.64 34.24
N ASN A 84 17.83 29.33 35.15
CA ASN A 84 17.61 29.36 36.61
C ASN A 84 16.54 28.39 37.15
N THR A 85 16.14 27.37 36.38
CA THR A 85 15.25 26.27 36.83
C THR A 85 16.08 25.01 37.09
N VAL A 86 15.63 24.21 38.11
CA VAL A 86 16.25 22.91 38.38
C VAL A 86 15.88 21.95 37.23
N PRO A 87 16.86 21.35 36.53
CA PRO A 87 16.55 20.43 35.43
C PRO A 87 15.84 19.18 35.93
N PRO A 88 14.91 18.61 35.12
CA PRO A 88 14.25 17.35 35.44
C PRO A 88 15.26 16.23 35.71
N LYS A 89 14.97 15.38 36.66
CA LYS A 89 15.82 14.21 36.97
C LYS A 89 15.61 13.10 35.94
N PHE A 90 16.65 12.31 35.69
CA PHE A 90 16.53 11.09 34.91
C PHE A 90 15.50 10.14 35.54
N GLY A 91 14.75 9.42 34.72
CA GLY A 91 13.62 8.59 35.16
C GLY A 91 12.30 9.34 35.27
N THR A 92 12.26 10.68 35.09
CA THR A 92 11.01 11.43 35.05
C THR A 92 10.24 11.11 33.80
N LEU A 93 8.95 10.77 33.90
CA LEU A 93 8.07 10.49 32.75
C LEU A 93 7.99 11.71 31.81
N CYS A 94 8.04 11.48 30.51
CA CYS A 94 7.93 12.56 29.52
C CYS A 94 6.55 13.23 29.57
N SER A 95 5.51 12.50 29.95
CA SER A 95 4.15 13.01 30.14
C SER A 95 3.99 13.95 31.34
N ALA A 96 4.96 14.01 32.25
CA ALA A 96 4.86 14.86 33.43
C ALA A 96 5.04 16.36 33.15
N GLY A 97 5.52 16.72 31.93
CA GLY A 97 5.60 18.12 31.48
C GLY A 97 6.21 18.22 30.08
N ALA A 98 5.80 19.24 29.33
CA ALA A 98 6.16 19.41 27.92
C ALA A 98 7.67 19.63 27.66
N THR A 99 8.44 20.03 28.70
CA THR A 99 9.87 20.35 28.59
C THR A 99 10.78 19.29 29.21
N ILE A 100 10.21 18.19 29.72
CA ILE A 100 10.99 17.14 30.40
C ILE A 100 11.82 16.36 29.40
N CYS A 101 11.19 15.92 28.32
CA CYS A 101 11.84 15.19 27.24
C CYS A 101 11.90 16.04 25.98
N ALA A 102 12.97 15.92 25.25
CA ALA A 102 13.07 16.54 23.92
C ALA A 102 12.17 15.80 22.94
N ASN A 103 11.40 16.55 22.17
CA ASN A 103 10.63 16.01 21.05
C ASN A 103 11.49 16.07 19.77
N PRO A 104 11.94 14.92 19.22
CA PRO A 104 12.71 14.90 18.00
C PRO A 104 11.88 15.17 16.73
N GLY A 105 10.55 15.35 16.91
CA GLY A 105 9.61 15.46 15.78
C GLY A 105 9.21 14.09 15.23
N THR A 106 8.59 14.13 14.07
CA THR A 106 8.23 12.95 13.30
C THR A 106 9.26 12.69 12.22
N ILE A 107 9.85 11.50 12.21
CA ILE A 107 10.85 11.08 11.22
C ILE A 107 10.18 10.09 10.28
N THR A 108 10.19 10.40 8.98
CA THR A 108 9.58 9.55 7.96
C THR A 108 10.60 9.23 6.86
N CYS A 109 10.60 7.98 6.40
CA CYS A 109 11.40 7.57 5.25
C CYS A 109 10.66 6.51 4.43
N THR A 110 11.07 6.34 3.18
CA THR A 110 10.62 5.24 2.32
C THR A 110 11.51 4.03 2.49
N GLY A 111 10.93 2.84 2.33
CA GLY A 111 11.67 1.59 2.40
C GLY A 111 12.78 1.53 1.35
N ASN A 112 13.95 1.13 1.80
CA ASN A 112 15.15 0.98 0.97
C ASN A 112 15.70 -0.44 1.15
N ALA A 113 15.96 -1.13 0.03
CA ALA A 113 16.56 -2.47 0.06
C ALA A 113 17.97 -2.50 0.66
N GLY A 114 18.66 -1.36 0.74
CA GLY A 114 19.96 -1.22 1.38
C GLY A 114 19.91 -1.09 2.91
N ASP A 115 18.73 -0.82 3.48
CA ASP A 115 18.54 -0.81 4.93
C ASP A 115 18.20 -2.23 5.43
N PRO A 116 18.91 -2.74 6.45
CA PRO A 116 18.72 -4.11 6.95
C PRO A 116 17.30 -4.38 7.43
N THR A 117 16.72 -3.46 8.19
CA THR A 117 15.36 -3.61 8.76
C THR A 117 14.31 -3.52 7.66
N ALA A 118 14.40 -2.56 6.75
CA ALA A 118 13.48 -2.46 5.61
C ALA A 118 13.58 -3.69 4.70
N SER A 119 14.78 -4.23 4.49
CA SER A 119 15.01 -5.45 3.72
C SER A 119 14.42 -6.70 4.40
N GLU A 120 14.60 -6.85 5.72
CA GLU A 120 13.98 -7.94 6.50
C GLU A 120 12.45 -7.89 6.43
N ILE A 121 11.89 -6.69 6.63
CA ILE A 121 10.44 -6.47 6.53
C ILE A 121 9.96 -6.85 5.12
N TRP A 122 10.62 -6.34 4.09
CA TRP A 122 10.25 -6.63 2.70
C TRP A 122 10.30 -8.13 2.40
N ALA A 123 11.35 -8.82 2.81
CA ALA A 123 11.47 -10.28 2.63
C ALA A 123 10.31 -11.04 3.28
N SER A 124 9.79 -10.53 4.42
CA SER A 124 8.69 -11.17 5.15
C SER A 124 7.30 -10.88 4.58
N VAL A 125 7.11 -9.77 3.83
CA VAL A 125 5.79 -9.31 3.36
C VAL A 125 5.63 -9.35 1.84
N SER A 126 6.71 -9.42 1.06
CA SER A 126 6.68 -9.36 -0.41
C SER A 126 5.74 -10.39 -1.04
N GLY A 127 5.65 -11.60 -0.49
CA GLY A 127 4.75 -12.66 -0.98
C GLY A 127 3.25 -12.38 -0.73
N MET A 128 2.92 -11.38 0.09
CA MET A 128 1.55 -10.95 0.38
C MET A 128 1.19 -9.62 -0.32
N MET A 129 2.15 -9.02 -1.00
CA MET A 129 1.98 -7.76 -1.70
C MET A 129 1.66 -7.99 -3.19
N PRO A 130 0.99 -7.04 -3.86
CA PRO A 130 0.84 -7.08 -5.31
C PRO A 130 2.19 -7.23 -6.01
N THR A 131 2.21 -7.92 -7.14
CA THR A 131 3.46 -8.21 -7.89
C THR A 131 4.19 -6.97 -8.41
N THR A 132 3.50 -5.83 -8.49
CA THR A 132 4.06 -4.53 -8.86
C THR A 132 4.71 -3.79 -7.69
N ALA A 133 4.54 -4.28 -6.46
CA ALA A 133 5.08 -3.65 -5.27
C ALA A 133 6.60 -3.81 -5.17
N THR A 134 7.24 -2.82 -4.59
CA THR A 134 8.68 -2.75 -4.32
C THR A 134 8.91 -2.26 -2.89
N PRO A 135 10.09 -2.41 -2.30
CA PRO A 135 10.40 -1.85 -0.98
C PRO A 135 10.08 -0.35 -0.87
N ALA A 136 10.23 0.42 -1.95
CA ALA A 136 9.95 1.86 -1.99
C ALA A 136 8.46 2.21 -1.84
N ASN A 137 7.56 1.23 -1.96
CA ASN A 137 6.13 1.43 -1.68
C ASN A 137 5.81 1.36 -0.18
N LEU A 138 6.77 0.96 0.66
CA LEU A 138 6.64 1.04 2.11
C LEU A 138 7.13 2.39 2.61
N SER A 139 6.37 3.01 3.50
CA SER A 139 6.75 4.20 4.25
C SER A 139 6.82 3.87 5.73
N PHE A 140 7.88 4.30 6.39
CA PHE A 140 8.09 4.15 7.82
C PHE A 140 8.04 5.51 8.48
N THR A 141 7.25 5.66 9.53
CA THR A 141 7.13 6.90 10.30
C THR A 141 7.34 6.60 11.77
N TYR A 142 8.25 7.35 12.40
CA TYR A 142 8.56 7.28 13.83
C TYR A 142 8.14 8.59 14.47
N ALA A 143 7.07 8.55 15.27
CA ALA A 143 6.51 9.72 15.93
C ALA A 143 6.75 9.66 17.44
N PHE A 144 7.21 10.76 18.02
CA PHE A 144 7.37 10.87 19.47
C PHE A 144 6.00 10.93 20.16
N ASP A 145 5.84 10.09 21.18
CA ASP A 145 4.70 10.13 22.10
C ASP A 145 5.20 10.30 23.55
N PRO A 146 4.88 11.41 24.22
CA PRO A 146 5.31 11.65 25.60
C PRO A 146 4.74 10.63 26.61
N ALA A 147 3.69 9.89 26.24
CA ALA A 147 3.13 8.83 27.11
C ALA A 147 3.99 7.55 27.13
N LEU A 148 4.90 7.38 26.15
CA LEU A 148 5.65 6.14 25.95
C LEU A 148 7.08 6.18 26.47
N GLY A 149 7.45 7.06 27.37
CA GLY A 149 8.85 7.06 27.80
C GLY A 149 9.16 7.94 29.00
N PHE A 150 10.44 7.89 29.40
CA PHE A 150 10.98 8.68 30.50
C PHE A 150 12.36 9.24 30.15
N LEU A 151 12.73 10.34 30.75
CA LEU A 151 13.98 11.02 30.50
C LEU A 151 15.19 10.11 30.79
N GLY A 152 16.02 9.92 29.79
CA GLY A 152 17.22 9.04 29.83
C GLY A 152 16.92 7.58 29.55
N GLY A 153 15.68 7.20 29.29
CA GLY A 153 15.32 5.86 28.82
C GLY A 153 15.53 5.67 27.32
N PRO A 154 15.28 4.45 26.82
CA PRO A 154 15.30 4.19 25.39
C PRO A 154 14.24 5.03 24.67
N TYR A 155 14.49 5.35 23.40
CA TYR A 155 13.49 6.05 22.61
C TYR A 155 12.42 5.08 22.13
N VAL A 156 11.18 5.30 22.55
CA VAL A 156 10.02 4.46 22.25
C VAL A 156 9.01 5.29 21.45
N PRO A 157 9.15 5.38 20.12
CA PRO A 157 8.20 6.09 19.27
C PRO A 157 6.96 5.25 18.98
N VAL A 158 5.92 5.91 18.46
CA VAL A 158 4.87 5.21 17.69
C VAL A 158 5.41 4.98 16.29
N VAL A 159 5.55 3.71 15.91
CA VAL A 159 5.99 3.31 14.56
C VAL A 159 4.77 3.06 13.71
N THR A 160 4.69 3.77 12.58
CA THR A 160 3.66 3.56 11.57
C THR A 160 4.31 3.03 10.30
N VAL A 161 3.78 1.92 9.79
CA VAL A 161 4.15 1.40 8.46
C VAL A 161 2.96 1.56 7.54
N GLU A 162 3.20 2.12 6.37
CA GLU A 162 2.16 2.46 5.39
C GLU A 162 2.56 2.01 3.98
N ILE A 163 1.57 1.55 3.20
CA ILE A 163 1.71 1.38 1.75
C ILE A 163 1.36 2.69 1.07
N GLN A 164 2.24 3.14 0.16
CA GLN A 164 2.03 4.33 -0.64
C GLN A 164 2.43 4.11 -2.11
N ASN A 165 1.84 4.91 -3.00
CA ASN A 165 2.21 4.97 -4.43
C ASN A 165 2.20 3.60 -5.12
N LEU A 166 1.26 2.73 -4.76
CA LEU A 166 1.08 1.42 -5.36
C LEU A 166 -0.13 1.43 -6.29
N ASN A 167 0.01 0.84 -7.47
CA ASN A 167 -1.07 0.70 -8.44
C ASN A 167 -1.41 -0.78 -8.63
N PHE A 168 -2.71 -1.07 -8.61
CA PHE A 168 -3.25 -2.35 -9.04
C PHE A 168 -3.33 -2.37 -10.56
N GLN A 169 -2.85 -3.43 -11.18
CA GLN A 169 -2.89 -3.61 -12.62
C GLN A 169 -3.93 -4.67 -13.00
N PHE A 170 -4.87 -4.30 -13.87
CA PHE A 170 -5.80 -5.25 -14.44
C PHE A 170 -5.07 -6.23 -15.38
N THR A 171 -5.42 -7.51 -15.28
CA THR A 171 -4.85 -8.55 -16.16
C THR A 171 -5.66 -8.69 -17.43
N SER A 172 -6.98 -8.43 -17.33
CA SER A 172 -7.91 -8.57 -18.45
C SER A 172 -7.94 -7.29 -19.29
N PRO A 173 -8.15 -7.40 -20.61
CA PRO A 173 -8.24 -6.26 -21.52
C PRO A 173 -9.62 -5.58 -21.42
N LEU A 174 -10.02 -5.14 -20.23
CA LEU A 174 -11.35 -4.58 -19.95
C LEU A 174 -11.68 -3.39 -20.85
N GLY A 175 -10.70 -2.51 -21.13
CA GLY A 175 -10.89 -1.35 -22.01
C GLY A 175 -11.24 -1.77 -23.44
N GLY A 176 -10.59 -2.80 -23.97
CA GLY A 176 -10.88 -3.37 -25.29
C GLY A 176 -12.26 -4.03 -25.35
N LEU A 177 -12.63 -4.78 -24.29
CA LEU A 177 -13.95 -5.41 -24.19
C LEU A 177 -15.07 -4.37 -24.07
N ALA A 178 -14.85 -3.31 -23.31
CA ALA A 178 -15.80 -2.21 -23.18
C ALA A 178 -16.02 -1.50 -24.53
N ALA A 179 -14.96 -1.27 -25.32
CA ALA A 179 -15.06 -0.70 -26.64
C ALA A 179 -15.85 -1.62 -27.60
N LEU A 180 -15.65 -2.94 -27.54
CA LEU A 180 -16.42 -3.92 -28.32
C LEU A 180 -17.90 -3.98 -27.87
N ALA A 181 -18.17 -3.71 -26.61
CA ALA A 181 -19.53 -3.61 -26.05
C ALA A 181 -20.22 -2.26 -26.37
N GLY A 182 -19.56 -1.37 -27.11
CA GLY A 182 -20.12 -0.07 -27.55
C GLY A 182 -19.83 1.09 -26.59
N ALA A 183 -18.95 0.94 -25.63
CA ALA A 183 -18.51 2.06 -24.80
C ALA A 183 -17.67 3.06 -25.60
N PRO A 184 -17.90 4.38 -25.48
CA PRO A 184 -17.11 5.38 -26.20
C PRO A 184 -15.70 5.47 -25.65
N GLY A 185 -14.70 5.07 -26.44
CA GLY A 185 -13.28 5.23 -26.16
C GLY A 185 -12.70 4.27 -25.12
N ASN A 186 -11.38 4.32 -24.93
CA ASN A 186 -10.64 3.55 -23.92
C ASN A 186 -10.75 4.22 -22.52
N ASN A 187 -11.96 4.37 -22.01
CA ASN A 187 -12.20 5.08 -20.75
C ASN A 187 -12.00 4.23 -19.48
N LEU A 188 -11.72 2.91 -19.63
CA LEU A 188 -11.36 2.08 -18.49
C LEU A 188 -9.82 2.12 -18.32
N PRO A 189 -9.34 2.67 -17.20
CA PRO A 189 -7.91 2.70 -16.94
C PRO A 189 -7.37 1.26 -16.79
N GLY A 190 -6.19 1.00 -17.35
CA GLY A 190 -5.50 -0.30 -17.19
C GLY A 190 -4.98 -0.54 -15.77
N THR A 191 -4.96 0.53 -14.96
CA THR A 191 -4.50 0.52 -13.57
C THR A 191 -5.42 1.33 -12.68
N LEU A 192 -5.59 0.90 -11.43
CA LEU A 192 -6.23 1.66 -10.36
C LEU A 192 -5.21 1.91 -9.25
N GLN A 193 -5.30 3.07 -8.61
CA GLN A 193 -4.50 3.34 -7.43
C GLN A 193 -4.92 2.37 -6.32
N PHE A 194 -3.94 1.66 -5.77
CA PHE A 194 -4.16 0.77 -4.64
C PHE A 194 -4.44 1.63 -3.40
N PRO A 195 -5.46 1.31 -2.60
CA PRO A 195 -5.76 2.07 -1.40
C PRO A 195 -4.56 2.13 -0.44
N THR A 196 -4.32 3.28 0.15
CA THR A 196 -3.32 3.42 1.21
C THR A 196 -3.79 2.68 2.45
N MET A 197 -2.87 1.98 3.11
CA MET A 197 -3.11 1.26 4.35
C MET A 197 -1.97 1.55 5.29
N SER A 198 -2.28 1.84 6.54
CA SER A 198 -1.29 2.08 7.57
C SER A 198 -1.62 1.28 8.84
N VAL A 199 -0.58 0.84 9.52
CA VAL A 199 -0.67 0.21 10.85
C VAL A 199 0.34 0.88 11.75
N SER A 200 -0.12 1.32 12.93
CA SER A 200 0.70 1.97 13.93
C SER A 200 0.78 1.11 15.19
N LEU A 201 1.97 0.96 15.72
CA LEU A 201 2.25 0.28 16.99
C LEU A 201 3.25 1.10 17.80
N PRO A 202 3.14 1.13 19.14
CA PRO A 202 4.25 1.61 19.96
C PRO A 202 5.46 0.70 19.73
N ALA A 203 6.63 1.30 19.52
CA ALA A 203 7.87 0.55 19.45
C ALA A 203 8.24 0.02 20.84
N GLU A 204 9.06 -1.00 20.85
CA GLU A 204 9.83 -1.40 22.02
C GLU A 204 11.16 -0.61 22.03
N ASP A 205 12.23 -1.15 22.52
CA ASP A 205 13.54 -0.47 22.56
C ASP A 205 14.25 -0.36 21.18
N LEU A 206 13.57 -0.71 20.10
CA LEU A 206 14.07 -0.75 18.74
C LEU A 206 15.35 -1.59 18.58
N ALA A 207 15.50 -2.61 19.39
CA ALA A 207 16.68 -3.50 19.46
C ALA A 207 18.02 -2.73 19.54
N LEU A 208 18.01 -1.57 20.19
CA LEU A 208 19.19 -0.73 20.38
C LEU A 208 20.02 -1.17 21.60
N GLY A 209 19.50 -2.07 22.41
CA GLY A 209 20.25 -2.76 23.44
C GLY A 209 21.15 -3.86 22.89
N ASN A 210 22.25 -4.18 23.56
CA ASN A 210 23.20 -5.20 23.13
C ASN A 210 22.64 -6.64 23.14
N ASN A 211 21.46 -6.83 23.70
CA ASN A 211 20.81 -8.13 23.90
C ASN A 211 19.29 -8.04 23.66
N GLY A 212 18.88 -7.23 22.70
CA GLY A 212 17.49 -6.91 22.36
C GLY A 212 16.54 -8.05 22.13
#